data_7f2a6589d46ae5af4332f81fe745bf36
#
_entry.id   7f2a6589d46ae5af4332f81fe745bf36
#
_cell.length_a   1.000
_cell.length_b   1.000
_cell.length_c   1.000
_cell.angle_alpha   90.00
_cell.angle_beta   90.00
_cell.angle_gamma   90.00
#
_symmetry.space_group_name_H-M   'P 1'
#
loop_
_entity.id
_entity.type
_entity.pdbx_description
1 polymer ?
#
loop_
_entity_poly.entity_id
_entity_poly.type
_entity_poly.pdbx_seq_one_letter_code
_entity_poly.pdbx_strand_id
1 'polypeptide(L)'
;MERMTEKQVAKKTIEKLAIVVVTYKRQQLLATLFESIEKLTVAPWRIIVVDNEHSDKTHGMVEEFSAKLTAQWGTTVADLSGNENRVVYAPQTDNLGGAGGFSAGVKKAYELGAEWFWVMDDDVAIMPEGIERLAKWTDRHDVIQGSRYDYDGGPFYWQYDFIVPLGIPNPIAPAAFGPAGYRVMDTLCFEGGLFRRNIVEKIGLPDPRFFIYWDDTMYGYRASKVTNPIVVPDVVLRRTREIGNWDIAGVRQLNSTSDMNRYHIMRNRGYMARYFMTYGDYRPLLFGLGTVLTAVKEVIRHAQMVRTIAQIVILNRVNISSPVLQTIRPTSVEAPTWDESSIA
;
A
#
# COMPACT_ATOMS: atom_id res chain seq x y z
N MET A 1 -51.70 -13.69 11.54
CA MET A 1 -50.79 -12.63 11.09
C MET A 1 -49.42 -12.96 11.66
N GLU A 2 -48.70 -13.89 11.01
CA GLU A 2 -47.39 -14.39 11.41
C GLU A 2 -46.31 -13.34 11.10
N ARG A 3 -45.58 -12.96 12.12
CA ARG A 3 -44.37 -12.15 11.95
C ARG A 3 -43.32 -13.00 11.21
N MET A 4 -43.07 -12.66 9.97
CA MET A 4 -41.86 -13.14 9.26
C MET A 4 -40.63 -12.68 10.06
N THR A 5 -39.98 -13.64 10.70
CA THR A 5 -38.65 -13.45 11.30
C THR A 5 -37.68 -13.14 10.17
N GLU A 6 -37.13 -11.93 10.15
CA GLU A 6 -35.96 -11.60 9.31
C GLU A 6 -34.88 -12.63 9.59
N LYS A 7 -34.60 -13.50 8.62
CA LYS A 7 -33.42 -14.35 8.62
C LYS A 7 -32.23 -13.39 8.66
N GLN A 8 -31.51 -13.32 9.78
CA GLN A 8 -30.21 -12.74 9.85
C GLN A 8 -29.33 -13.44 8.81
N VAL A 9 -29.11 -12.79 7.68
CA VAL A 9 -28.11 -13.25 6.69
C VAL A 9 -26.76 -13.17 7.39
N ALA A 10 -26.11 -14.30 7.59
CA ALA A 10 -24.81 -14.36 8.20
C ALA A 10 -23.86 -13.43 7.42
N LYS A 11 -23.26 -12.47 8.13
CA LYS A 11 -22.31 -11.53 7.52
C LYS A 11 -21.12 -12.31 6.99
N LYS A 12 -20.79 -12.10 5.71
CA LYS A 12 -19.63 -12.75 5.11
C LYS A 12 -18.34 -12.17 5.72
N THR A 13 -17.51 -13.03 6.25
CA THR A 13 -16.20 -12.67 6.87
C THR A 13 -15.04 -13.13 5.99
N ILE A 14 -13.85 -12.64 6.29
CA ILE A 14 -12.59 -13.10 5.69
C ILE A 14 -11.84 -13.89 6.76
N GLU A 15 -11.55 -15.16 6.45
CA GLU A 15 -10.89 -16.06 7.39
C GLU A 15 -9.51 -15.54 7.76
N LYS A 16 -9.18 -15.52 9.07
CA LYS A 16 -7.90 -15.07 9.63
C LYS A 16 -7.35 -13.80 8.97
N LEU A 17 -8.23 -12.80 8.76
CA LEU A 17 -7.86 -11.51 8.23
C LEU A 17 -6.96 -10.74 9.22
N ALA A 18 -5.74 -10.39 8.80
CA ALA A 18 -4.90 -9.42 9.49
C ALA A 18 -4.97 -8.06 8.78
N ILE A 19 -5.37 -7.02 9.51
CA ILE A 19 -5.20 -5.63 9.09
C ILE A 19 -3.77 -5.23 9.49
N VAL A 20 -2.96 -4.77 8.52
CA VAL A 20 -1.60 -4.27 8.76
C VAL A 20 -1.60 -2.77 8.57
N VAL A 21 -1.28 -2.05 9.63
CA VAL A 21 -1.22 -0.59 9.67
C VAL A 21 0.22 -0.16 9.87
N VAL A 22 0.71 0.77 9.05
CA VAL A 22 2.05 1.37 9.21
C VAL A 22 1.89 2.83 9.61
N THR A 23 2.58 3.24 10.68
CA THR A 23 2.56 4.62 11.17
C THR A 23 3.97 5.16 11.44
N TYR A 24 4.14 6.48 11.27
CA TYR A 24 5.35 7.20 11.63
C TYR A 24 5.04 8.66 11.98
N LYS A 25 5.11 9.02 13.26
CA LYS A 25 4.90 10.40 13.77
C LYS A 25 3.55 11.03 13.41
N ARG A 26 2.48 10.21 13.31
CA ARG A 26 1.14 10.63 12.86
C ARG A 26 0.03 10.18 13.81
N GLN A 27 0.21 10.34 15.12
CA GLN A 27 -0.70 9.82 16.14
C GLN A 27 -2.16 10.29 15.97
N GLN A 28 -2.39 11.51 15.46
CA GLN A 28 -3.76 11.99 15.21
C GLN A 28 -4.46 11.25 14.07
N LEU A 29 -3.72 10.95 12.99
CA LEU A 29 -4.27 10.18 11.87
C LEU A 29 -4.52 8.74 12.30
N LEU A 30 -3.57 8.15 13.04
CA LEU A 30 -3.72 6.82 13.61
C LEU A 30 -4.95 6.72 14.53
N ALA A 31 -5.22 7.74 15.36
CA ALA A 31 -6.44 7.79 16.18
C ALA A 31 -7.71 7.74 15.34
N THR A 32 -7.77 8.51 14.24
CA THR A 32 -8.91 8.50 13.32
C THR A 32 -9.10 7.14 12.65
N LEU A 33 -8.00 6.48 12.27
CA LEU A 33 -8.06 5.11 11.75
C LEU A 33 -8.60 4.14 12.81
N PHE A 34 -8.12 4.21 14.06
CA PHE A 34 -8.60 3.37 15.15
C PHE A 34 -10.11 3.55 15.39
N GLU A 35 -10.59 4.80 15.45
CA GLU A 35 -12.02 5.09 15.55
C GLU A 35 -12.85 4.49 14.40
N SER A 36 -12.29 4.39 13.20
CA SER A 36 -12.96 3.75 12.08
C SER A 36 -12.98 2.23 12.20
N ILE A 37 -11.93 1.64 12.74
CA ILE A 37 -11.86 0.19 13.02
C ILE A 37 -12.87 -0.19 14.12
N GLU A 38 -13.00 0.63 15.17
CA GLU A 38 -14.00 0.43 16.22
C GLU A 38 -15.44 0.39 15.67
N LYS A 39 -15.69 1.01 14.51
CA LYS A 39 -17.00 1.03 13.83
C LYS A 39 -17.24 -0.11 12.86
N LEU A 40 -16.29 -1.01 12.69
CA LEU A 40 -16.44 -2.16 11.80
C LEU A 40 -17.60 -3.05 12.27
N THR A 41 -18.39 -3.52 11.32
CA THR A 41 -19.52 -4.42 11.56
C THR A 41 -19.11 -5.88 11.72
N VAL A 42 -17.88 -6.21 11.33
CA VAL A 42 -17.23 -7.52 11.47
C VAL A 42 -15.82 -7.32 12.04
N ALA A 43 -15.51 -8.05 13.11
CA ALA A 43 -14.20 -7.99 13.74
C ALA A 43 -13.12 -8.67 12.86
N PRO A 44 -11.98 -8.04 12.62
CA PRO A 44 -10.83 -8.72 12.00
C PRO A 44 -10.23 -9.73 12.99
N TRP A 45 -9.50 -10.72 12.46
CA TRP A 45 -8.79 -11.66 13.31
C TRP A 45 -7.62 -11.01 14.04
N ARG A 46 -6.80 -10.22 13.33
CA ARG A 46 -5.66 -9.47 13.91
C ARG A 46 -5.57 -8.06 13.34
N ILE A 47 -4.97 -7.17 14.12
CA ILE A 47 -4.56 -5.83 13.70
C ILE A 47 -3.11 -5.67 14.12
N ILE A 48 -2.21 -5.59 13.14
CA ILE A 48 -0.78 -5.41 13.35
C ILE A 48 -0.49 -3.92 13.18
N VAL A 49 -0.07 -3.25 14.24
CA VAL A 49 0.31 -1.83 14.21
C VAL A 49 1.82 -1.73 14.19
N VAL A 50 2.38 -1.43 13.02
CA VAL A 50 3.83 -1.23 12.83
C VAL A 50 4.15 0.24 13.12
N ASP A 51 4.93 0.48 14.15
CA ASP A 51 5.37 1.82 14.56
C ASP A 51 6.84 2.05 14.17
N ASN A 52 7.04 2.80 13.10
CA ASN A 52 8.37 3.19 12.61
C ASN A 52 9.04 4.30 13.46
N GLU A 53 8.35 4.87 14.43
CA GLU A 53 8.91 5.84 15.38
C GLU A 53 9.38 5.19 16.68
N HIS A 54 8.77 4.05 17.04
CA HIS A 54 8.96 3.38 18.34
C HIS A 54 8.69 4.34 19.51
N SER A 55 7.53 4.98 19.49
CA SER A 55 7.22 6.01 20.50
C SER A 55 6.31 5.48 21.59
N ASP A 56 6.60 5.85 22.86
CA ASP A 56 5.75 5.53 24.01
C ASP A 56 4.32 6.03 23.82
N LYS A 57 4.15 7.16 23.14
CA LYS A 57 2.84 7.72 22.85
C LYS A 57 2.03 6.81 21.93
N THR A 58 2.64 6.31 20.84
CA THR A 58 2.00 5.35 19.94
C THR A 58 1.70 4.05 20.68
N HIS A 59 2.62 3.57 21.52
CA HIS A 59 2.42 2.38 22.33
C HIS A 59 1.19 2.51 23.23
N GLY A 60 1.10 3.58 24.02
CA GLY A 60 -0.07 3.83 24.90
C GLY A 60 -1.39 3.90 24.13
N MET A 61 -1.40 4.55 22.95
CA MET A 61 -2.58 4.56 22.08
C MET A 61 -2.99 3.16 21.61
N VAL A 62 -2.02 2.31 21.28
CA VAL A 62 -2.27 0.92 20.84
C VAL A 62 -2.83 0.08 22.01
N GLU A 63 -2.32 0.27 23.22
CA GLU A 63 -2.85 -0.40 24.44
C GLU A 63 -4.30 -0.01 24.72
N GLU A 64 -4.63 1.30 24.69
CA GLU A 64 -5.99 1.78 24.88
C GLU A 64 -6.94 1.23 23.78
N PHE A 65 -6.51 1.25 22.53
CA PHE A 65 -7.25 0.69 21.40
C PHE A 65 -7.48 -0.81 21.57
N SER A 66 -6.45 -1.56 21.97
CA SER A 66 -6.56 -3.00 22.25
C SER A 66 -7.58 -3.30 23.36
N ALA A 67 -7.56 -2.51 24.44
CA ALA A 67 -8.53 -2.64 25.53
C ALA A 67 -9.98 -2.39 25.06
N LYS A 68 -10.19 -1.34 24.25
CA LYS A 68 -11.52 -1.03 23.66
C LYS A 68 -12.03 -2.16 22.78
N LEU A 69 -11.20 -2.68 21.89
CA LEU A 69 -11.59 -3.78 20.99
C LEU A 69 -11.86 -5.07 21.76
N THR A 70 -11.10 -5.35 22.83
CA THR A 70 -11.34 -6.50 23.70
C THR A 70 -12.68 -6.35 24.43
N ALA A 71 -13.00 -5.16 24.90
CA ALA A 71 -14.31 -4.90 25.51
C ALA A 71 -15.47 -5.03 24.51
N GLN A 72 -15.28 -4.65 23.25
CA GLN A 72 -16.29 -4.67 22.21
C GLN A 72 -16.52 -6.06 21.60
N TRP A 73 -15.43 -6.79 21.29
CA TRP A 73 -15.47 -8.04 20.50
C TRP A 73 -14.90 -9.26 21.23
N GLY A 74 -14.37 -9.10 22.44
CA GLY A 74 -13.66 -10.16 23.16
C GLY A 74 -12.29 -10.48 22.52
N THR A 75 -11.69 -11.54 23.00
CA THR A 75 -10.48 -12.15 22.39
C THR A 75 -10.85 -12.83 21.06
N THR A 76 -9.86 -13.31 20.34
CA THR A 76 -10.06 -14.02 19.07
C THR A 76 -9.38 -15.39 19.12
N VAL A 77 -9.55 -16.17 18.08
CA VAL A 77 -8.86 -17.46 17.94
C VAL A 77 -7.36 -17.24 18.05
N ALA A 78 -6.70 -18.04 18.89
CA ALA A 78 -5.26 -17.99 19.12
C ALA A 78 -4.49 -18.06 17.80
N ASP A 79 -3.39 -17.33 17.74
CA ASP A 79 -2.42 -17.41 16.66
C ASP A 79 -1.44 -18.58 16.91
N LEU A 80 -0.47 -18.74 16.02
CA LEU A 80 0.52 -19.81 16.11
C LEU A 80 1.44 -19.71 17.35
N SER A 81 1.48 -18.54 18.00
CA SER A 81 2.18 -18.34 19.28
C SER A 81 1.31 -18.55 20.52
N GLY A 82 0.03 -18.87 20.33
CA GLY A 82 -0.93 -19.01 21.42
C GLY A 82 -1.54 -17.71 21.93
N ASN A 83 -1.25 -16.56 21.28
CA ASN A 83 -1.81 -15.27 21.66
C ASN A 83 -3.24 -15.12 21.12
N GLU A 84 -4.15 -14.59 21.93
CA GLU A 84 -5.56 -14.35 21.60
C GLU A 84 -5.91 -12.85 21.46
N ASN A 85 -4.95 -11.94 21.66
CA ASN A 85 -5.18 -10.51 21.53
C ASN A 85 -5.37 -10.12 20.05
N ARG A 86 -6.40 -9.33 19.76
CA ARG A 86 -6.65 -8.86 18.38
C ARG A 86 -5.59 -7.88 17.91
N VAL A 87 -5.07 -7.04 18.78
CA VAL A 87 -4.10 -6.00 18.45
C VAL A 87 -2.69 -6.47 18.81
N VAL A 88 -1.78 -6.33 17.87
CA VAL A 88 -0.36 -6.64 18.03
C VAL A 88 0.45 -5.39 17.72
N TYR A 89 1.16 -4.87 18.70
CA TYR A 89 2.10 -3.77 18.53
C TYR A 89 3.43 -4.30 18.02
N ALA A 90 3.94 -3.70 16.94
CA ALA A 90 5.17 -4.09 16.27
C ALA A 90 6.11 -2.89 16.07
N PRO A 91 6.76 -2.39 17.15
CA PRO A 91 7.68 -1.27 17.04
C PRO A 91 8.93 -1.65 16.25
N GLN A 92 9.44 -0.71 15.46
CA GLN A 92 10.67 -0.87 14.71
C GLN A 92 11.80 -0.08 15.41
N THR A 93 13.01 -0.60 15.40
CA THR A 93 14.17 0.09 15.99
C THR A 93 14.55 1.35 15.22
N ASP A 94 14.27 1.35 13.92
CA ASP A 94 14.58 2.43 12.99
C ASP A 94 13.39 2.74 12.09
N ASN A 95 13.39 3.94 11.50
CA ASN A 95 12.41 4.27 10.47
C ASN A 95 12.75 3.52 9.17
N LEU A 96 12.02 2.46 8.89
CA LEU A 96 12.18 1.64 7.70
C LEU A 96 11.44 2.19 6.47
N GLY A 97 10.78 3.35 6.59
CA GLY A 97 9.86 3.87 5.57
C GLY A 97 8.57 3.06 5.46
N GLY A 98 7.70 3.43 4.53
CA GLY A 98 6.46 2.69 4.27
C GLY A 98 6.74 1.25 3.83
N ALA A 99 7.65 1.09 2.85
CA ALA A 99 8.00 -0.22 2.30
C ALA A 99 8.51 -1.21 3.35
N GLY A 100 9.42 -0.76 4.22
CA GLY A 100 9.94 -1.60 5.30
C GLY A 100 8.91 -1.87 6.38
N GLY A 101 8.07 -0.89 6.70
CA GLY A 101 6.97 -1.06 7.64
C GLY A 101 5.95 -2.10 7.15
N PHE A 102 5.53 -2.04 5.88
CA PHE A 102 4.64 -3.05 5.30
C PHE A 102 5.29 -4.43 5.23
N SER A 103 6.57 -4.51 4.86
CA SER A 103 7.31 -5.77 4.89
C SER A 103 7.32 -6.39 6.29
N ALA A 104 7.67 -5.62 7.31
CA ALA A 104 7.69 -6.08 8.71
C ALA A 104 6.30 -6.48 9.22
N GLY A 105 5.27 -5.70 8.91
CA GLY A 105 3.90 -5.98 9.32
C GLY A 105 3.31 -7.22 8.67
N VAL A 106 3.52 -7.39 7.36
CA VAL A 106 3.09 -8.60 6.63
C VAL A 106 3.85 -9.82 7.13
N LYS A 107 5.17 -9.71 7.34
CA LYS A 107 5.97 -10.77 7.95
C LYS A 107 5.40 -11.18 9.31
N LYS A 108 5.16 -10.21 10.19
CA LYS A 108 4.59 -10.48 11.53
C LYS A 108 3.24 -11.17 11.44
N ALA A 109 2.33 -10.69 10.60
CA ALA A 109 1.01 -11.30 10.40
C ALA A 109 1.12 -12.73 9.82
N TYR A 110 2.05 -12.96 8.89
CA TYR A 110 2.33 -14.25 8.30
C TYR A 110 2.82 -15.26 9.36
N GLU A 111 3.77 -14.88 10.19
CA GLU A 111 4.31 -15.68 11.29
C GLU A 111 3.24 -16.05 12.33
N LEU A 112 2.28 -15.17 12.57
CA LEU A 112 1.14 -15.42 13.46
C LEU A 112 0.08 -16.35 12.84
N GLY A 113 0.14 -16.62 11.54
CA GLY A 113 -0.78 -17.53 10.85
C GLY A 113 -1.97 -16.84 10.17
N ALA A 114 -1.81 -15.58 9.74
CA ALA A 114 -2.81 -14.91 8.93
C ALA A 114 -3.00 -15.61 7.58
N GLU A 115 -4.24 -15.67 7.09
CA GLU A 115 -4.58 -16.17 5.76
C GLU A 115 -4.80 -15.03 4.75
N TRP A 116 -5.15 -13.84 5.23
CA TRP A 116 -5.35 -12.65 4.43
C TRP A 116 -4.71 -11.44 5.09
N PHE A 117 -4.11 -10.57 4.26
CA PHE A 117 -3.43 -9.34 4.67
C PHE A 117 -4.13 -8.16 4.02
N TRP A 118 -4.72 -7.26 4.82
CA TRP A 118 -5.29 -6.01 4.37
C TRP A 118 -4.41 -4.87 4.85
N VAL A 119 -3.64 -4.30 3.93
CA VAL A 119 -2.56 -3.36 4.27
C VAL A 119 -2.99 -1.93 4.02
N MET A 120 -2.61 -1.01 4.91
CA MET A 120 -2.96 0.40 4.79
C MET A 120 -2.03 1.30 5.61
N ASP A 121 -1.94 2.57 5.17
CA ASP A 121 -1.32 3.65 5.93
C ASP A 121 -2.26 4.15 7.05
N ASP A 122 -1.73 5.01 7.93
CA ASP A 122 -2.45 5.60 9.06
C ASP A 122 -3.38 6.78 8.67
N ASP A 123 -3.36 7.25 7.41
CA ASP A 123 -4.12 8.41 6.94
C ASP A 123 -5.39 8.04 6.15
N VAL A 124 -5.99 6.92 6.52
CA VAL A 124 -7.27 6.44 6.00
C VAL A 124 -8.27 6.15 7.12
N ALA A 125 -9.54 6.08 6.76
CA ALA A 125 -10.62 5.53 7.59
C ALA A 125 -11.30 4.38 6.85
N ILE A 126 -11.54 3.27 7.55
CA ILE A 126 -12.21 2.10 6.99
C ILE A 126 -13.71 2.33 7.00
N MET A 127 -14.39 1.95 5.92
CA MET A 127 -15.86 1.94 5.88
C MET A 127 -16.40 0.84 6.79
N PRO A 128 -17.49 1.07 7.54
CA PRO A 128 -18.00 0.08 8.51
C PRO A 128 -18.19 -1.33 7.96
N GLU A 129 -18.63 -1.49 6.72
CA GLU A 129 -18.82 -2.77 6.04
C GLU A 129 -17.65 -3.14 5.12
N GLY A 130 -16.46 -2.54 5.33
CA GLY A 130 -15.31 -2.74 4.46
C GLY A 130 -14.88 -4.19 4.33
N ILE A 131 -14.92 -4.96 5.44
CA ILE A 131 -14.57 -6.39 5.44
C ILE A 131 -15.60 -7.20 4.63
N GLU A 132 -16.89 -6.98 4.86
CA GLU A 132 -17.96 -7.72 4.14
C GLU A 132 -17.96 -7.39 2.64
N ARG A 133 -17.63 -6.13 2.29
CA ARG A 133 -17.52 -5.71 0.89
C ARG A 133 -16.37 -6.43 0.18
N LEU A 134 -15.21 -6.54 0.81
CA LEU A 134 -14.08 -7.30 0.27
C LEU A 134 -14.33 -8.81 0.26
N ALA A 135 -15.00 -9.33 1.29
CA ALA A 135 -15.30 -10.76 1.42
C ALA A 135 -16.12 -11.34 0.26
N LYS A 136 -16.86 -10.50 -0.49
CA LYS A 136 -17.59 -10.94 -1.69
C LYS A 136 -16.69 -11.49 -2.79
N TRP A 137 -15.41 -11.07 -2.79
CA TRP A 137 -14.46 -11.32 -3.87
C TRP A 137 -13.43 -12.40 -3.53
N THR A 138 -13.23 -12.71 -2.22
CA THR A 138 -12.17 -13.61 -1.73
C THR A 138 -12.31 -15.07 -2.15
N ASP A 139 -13.49 -15.52 -2.57
CA ASP A 139 -13.68 -16.89 -3.06
C ASP A 139 -13.10 -17.12 -4.46
N ARG A 140 -12.82 -16.04 -5.21
CA ARG A 140 -12.44 -16.10 -6.62
C ARG A 140 -11.12 -15.38 -6.94
N HIS A 141 -10.67 -14.51 -6.05
CA HIS A 141 -9.50 -13.66 -6.28
C HIS A 141 -8.62 -13.63 -5.05
N ASP A 142 -7.32 -13.76 -5.26
CA ASP A 142 -6.30 -13.76 -4.21
C ASP A 142 -5.69 -12.38 -3.95
N VAL A 143 -5.88 -11.40 -4.88
CA VAL A 143 -5.40 -10.01 -4.74
C VAL A 143 -6.51 -9.06 -5.16
N ILE A 144 -6.94 -8.20 -4.24
CA ILE A 144 -8.13 -7.37 -4.39
C ILE A 144 -7.81 -5.95 -3.92
N GLN A 145 -8.10 -4.97 -4.76
CA GLN A 145 -8.08 -3.56 -4.40
C GLN A 145 -9.52 -3.06 -4.31
N GLY A 146 -9.97 -2.71 -3.11
CA GLY A 146 -11.25 -2.01 -2.94
C GLY A 146 -11.17 -0.56 -3.44
N SER A 147 -12.29 -0.03 -3.91
CA SER A 147 -12.41 1.39 -4.24
C SER A 147 -12.30 2.26 -2.99
N ARG A 148 -11.91 3.51 -3.18
CA ARG A 148 -11.64 4.46 -2.11
C ARG A 148 -12.26 5.82 -2.44
N TYR A 149 -12.62 6.56 -1.39
CA TYR A 149 -12.92 7.98 -1.50
C TYR A 149 -11.67 8.81 -1.18
N ASP A 150 -11.49 9.92 -1.90
CA ASP A 150 -10.52 10.95 -1.52
C ASP A 150 -11.02 11.73 -0.28
N TYR A 151 -10.20 12.60 0.26
CA TYR A 151 -10.50 13.41 1.45
C TYR A 151 -11.79 14.24 1.32
N ASP A 152 -12.06 14.78 0.14
CA ASP A 152 -13.26 15.56 -0.19
C ASP A 152 -14.52 14.70 -0.46
N GLY A 153 -14.40 13.36 -0.36
CA GLY A 153 -15.47 12.43 -0.68
C GLY A 153 -15.63 12.14 -2.17
N GLY A 154 -14.80 12.75 -3.01
CA GLY A 154 -14.74 12.45 -4.43
C GLY A 154 -14.03 11.12 -4.73
N PRO A 155 -14.02 10.69 -6.00
CA PRO A 155 -13.37 9.46 -6.40
C PRO A 155 -11.85 9.57 -6.23
N PHE A 156 -11.24 8.46 -5.84
CA PHE A 156 -9.80 8.38 -5.66
C PHE A 156 -9.10 8.09 -7.00
N TYR A 157 -8.14 8.94 -7.39
CA TYR A 157 -7.52 8.94 -8.71
C TYR A 157 -6.22 8.15 -8.82
N TRP A 158 -5.81 7.43 -7.78
CA TRP A 158 -4.52 6.75 -7.73
C TRP A 158 -4.58 5.29 -8.11
N GLN A 159 -5.62 4.93 -8.83
CA GLN A 159 -5.72 3.63 -9.41
C GLN A 159 -5.17 3.70 -10.83
N TYR A 160 -4.22 2.86 -11.16
CA TYR A 160 -3.58 2.80 -12.46
C TYR A 160 -3.10 1.39 -12.79
N ASP A 161 -3.06 1.08 -14.07
CA ASP A 161 -2.27 -0.01 -14.63
C ASP A 161 -0.84 0.48 -14.86
N PHE A 162 0.06 -0.44 -15.17
CA PHE A 162 1.45 -0.12 -15.43
C PHE A 162 1.77 -0.18 -16.91
N ILE A 163 2.32 0.89 -17.49
CA ILE A 163 2.93 0.80 -18.83
C ILE A 163 4.31 0.18 -18.62
N VAL A 164 4.34 -1.14 -18.47
CA VAL A 164 5.51 -1.93 -18.07
C VAL A 164 6.77 -1.59 -18.87
N PRO A 165 6.77 -1.52 -20.23
CA PRO A 165 7.98 -1.20 -20.98
C PRO A 165 8.58 0.16 -20.65
N LEU A 166 7.76 1.13 -20.26
CA LEU A 166 8.18 2.47 -19.87
C LEU A 166 8.45 2.58 -18.36
N GLY A 167 7.89 1.67 -17.57
CA GLY A 167 7.92 1.74 -16.11
C GLY A 167 7.21 2.98 -15.57
N ILE A 168 6.06 3.35 -16.13
CA ILE A 168 5.24 4.49 -15.69
C ILE A 168 3.78 4.10 -15.48
N PRO A 169 3.05 4.80 -14.58
CA PRO A 169 1.64 4.57 -14.37
C PRO A 169 0.80 4.95 -15.60
N ASN A 170 -0.25 4.19 -15.85
CA ASN A 170 -1.32 4.48 -16.77
C ASN A 170 -2.62 4.67 -15.98
N PRO A 171 -3.06 5.89 -15.70
CA PRO A 171 -4.23 6.13 -14.87
C PRO A 171 -5.48 5.45 -15.40
N ILE A 172 -6.22 4.82 -14.50
CA ILE A 172 -7.52 4.21 -14.80
C ILE A 172 -8.60 5.22 -14.47
N ALA A 173 -9.54 5.44 -15.40
CA ALA A 173 -10.68 6.29 -15.15
C ALA A 173 -11.51 5.76 -13.98
N PRO A 174 -12.07 6.63 -13.11
CA PRO A 174 -13.03 6.22 -12.10
C PRO A 174 -14.17 5.39 -12.71
N ALA A 175 -14.62 4.37 -11.99
CA ALA A 175 -15.69 3.46 -12.43
C ALA A 175 -15.43 2.68 -13.75
N ALA A 176 -14.16 2.53 -14.18
CA ALA A 176 -13.79 1.72 -15.35
C ALA A 176 -13.85 0.21 -15.07
N PHE A 177 -14.99 -0.26 -14.57
CA PHE A 177 -15.26 -1.69 -14.31
C PHE A 177 -15.95 -2.31 -15.51
N GLY A 178 -15.44 -3.47 -15.95
CA GLY A 178 -16.03 -4.21 -17.05
C GLY A 178 -17.37 -4.88 -16.69
N PRO A 179 -17.97 -5.64 -17.65
CA PRO A 179 -19.22 -6.36 -17.41
C PRO A 179 -19.18 -7.35 -16.23
N ALA A 180 -17.99 -7.82 -15.86
CA ALA A 180 -17.78 -8.70 -14.71
C ALA A 180 -17.90 -7.99 -13.35
N GLY A 181 -18.07 -6.66 -13.35
CA GLY A 181 -18.16 -5.85 -12.13
C GLY A 181 -16.82 -5.57 -11.46
N TYR A 182 -15.70 -5.90 -12.10
CA TYR A 182 -14.34 -5.61 -11.64
C TYR A 182 -13.42 -5.36 -12.85
N ARG A 183 -12.21 -4.87 -12.58
CA ARG A 183 -11.15 -4.72 -13.57
C ARG A 183 -9.90 -5.48 -13.11
N VAL A 184 -9.29 -6.25 -14.01
CA VAL A 184 -7.97 -6.85 -13.80
C VAL A 184 -6.91 -5.76 -13.93
N MET A 185 -5.90 -5.80 -13.06
CA MET A 185 -4.80 -4.86 -13.00
C MET A 185 -3.46 -5.59 -12.87
N ASP A 186 -2.38 -4.86 -13.09
CA ASP A 186 -1.01 -5.30 -12.85
C ASP A 186 -0.34 -4.52 -11.71
N THR A 187 -1.12 -3.82 -10.90
CA THR A 187 -0.63 -3.05 -9.74
C THR A 187 -1.46 -3.35 -8.50
N LEU A 188 -0.93 -2.95 -7.36
CA LEU A 188 -1.65 -2.88 -6.08
C LEU A 188 -1.26 -1.57 -5.41
N CYS A 189 -2.10 -1.07 -4.52
CA CYS A 189 -1.77 0.04 -3.65
C CYS A 189 -1.89 -0.40 -2.19
N PHE A 190 -0.88 -0.13 -1.37
CA PHE A 190 -0.91 -0.46 0.05
C PHE A 190 -1.81 0.47 0.87
N GLU A 191 -2.52 1.35 0.22
CA GLU A 191 -3.67 2.05 0.78
C GLU A 191 -4.94 1.20 0.53
N GLY A 192 -5.07 0.09 1.25
CA GLY A 192 -6.21 -0.81 1.23
C GLY A 192 -6.08 -2.04 0.31
N GLY A 193 -4.88 -2.40 -0.10
CA GLY A 193 -4.65 -3.65 -0.81
C GLY A 193 -4.91 -4.86 0.08
N LEU A 194 -5.70 -5.81 -0.43
CA LEU A 194 -5.97 -7.10 0.22
C LEU A 194 -5.33 -8.21 -0.61
N PHE A 195 -4.56 -9.08 0.03
CA PHE A 195 -3.98 -10.24 -0.63
C PHE A 195 -3.91 -11.46 0.29
N ARG A 196 -3.95 -12.64 -0.32
CA ARG A 196 -3.97 -13.91 0.38
C ARG A 196 -2.56 -14.41 0.70
N ARG A 197 -2.44 -15.25 1.71
CA ARG A 197 -1.20 -15.88 2.17
C ARG A 197 -0.40 -16.55 1.04
N ASN A 198 -1.07 -17.28 0.15
CA ASN A 198 -0.43 -17.93 -1.00
C ASN A 198 0.33 -16.97 -1.93
N ILE A 199 -0.02 -15.68 -1.94
CA ILE A 199 0.71 -14.66 -2.70
C ILE A 199 2.08 -14.41 -2.05
N VAL A 200 2.11 -14.24 -0.71
CA VAL A 200 3.38 -14.10 0.02
C VAL A 200 4.28 -15.33 -0.21
N GLU A 201 3.71 -16.53 -0.19
CA GLU A 201 4.43 -17.78 -0.45
C GLU A 201 5.02 -17.86 -1.86
N LYS A 202 4.32 -17.32 -2.87
CA LYS A 202 4.76 -17.35 -4.27
C LYS A 202 5.75 -16.25 -4.64
N ILE A 203 5.57 -15.05 -4.11
CA ILE A 203 6.36 -13.89 -4.54
C ILE A 203 7.18 -13.26 -3.40
N GLY A 204 7.10 -13.79 -2.17
CA GLY A 204 7.76 -13.25 -0.98
C GLY A 204 7.09 -12.00 -0.43
N LEU A 205 7.70 -11.42 0.59
CA LEU A 205 7.25 -10.21 1.27
C LEU A 205 7.35 -8.96 0.38
N PRO A 206 6.66 -7.85 0.71
CA PRO A 206 6.95 -6.53 0.15
C PRO A 206 8.44 -6.19 0.31
N ASP A 207 9.05 -5.59 -0.72
CA ASP A 207 10.49 -5.31 -0.74
C ASP A 207 10.84 -4.07 0.09
N PRO A 208 11.50 -4.21 1.27
CA PRO A 208 11.80 -3.09 2.16
C PRO A 208 12.81 -2.09 1.57
N ARG A 209 13.58 -2.46 0.54
CA ARG A 209 14.62 -1.61 -0.06
C ARG A 209 14.06 -0.39 -0.77
N PHE A 210 12.78 -0.42 -1.14
CA PHE A 210 12.11 0.74 -1.74
C PHE A 210 12.04 1.92 -0.77
N PHE A 211 11.94 1.69 0.52
CA PHE A 211 11.74 2.67 1.58
C PHE A 211 10.40 3.41 1.45
N ILE A 212 10.14 4.08 0.33
CA ILE A 212 8.88 4.76 -0.01
C ILE A 212 8.76 4.88 -1.54
N TYR A 213 7.55 4.83 -2.08
CA TYR A 213 7.18 4.82 -3.50
C TYR A 213 7.59 3.56 -4.28
N TRP A 214 6.68 3.11 -5.09
CA TRP A 214 6.79 1.98 -6.00
C TRP A 214 6.82 0.60 -5.33
N ASP A 215 6.92 0.50 -4.03
CA ASP A 215 6.90 -0.75 -3.28
C ASP A 215 5.58 -1.51 -3.48
N ASP A 216 4.46 -0.82 -3.27
CA ASP A 216 3.10 -1.31 -3.48
C ASP A 216 2.82 -1.67 -4.95
N THR A 217 3.16 -0.75 -5.86
CA THR A 217 3.03 -0.95 -7.31
C THR A 217 3.81 -2.18 -7.77
N MET A 218 5.06 -2.31 -7.31
CA MET A 218 5.90 -3.45 -7.68
C MET A 218 5.47 -4.75 -7.00
N TYR A 219 4.86 -4.68 -5.82
CA TYR A 219 4.25 -5.85 -5.22
C TYR A 219 3.06 -6.35 -6.05
N GLY A 220 2.19 -5.43 -6.50
CA GLY A 220 1.10 -5.72 -7.42
C GLY A 220 1.59 -6.27 -8.75
N TYR A 221 2.64 -5.68 -9.35
CA TYR A 221 3.26 -6.18 -10.58
C TYR A 221 3.79 -7.61 -10.42
N ARG A 222 4.45 -7.92 -9.30
CA ARG A 222 4.91 -9.29 -9.01
C ARG A 222 3.74 -10.23 -8.83
N ALA A 223 2.69 -9.81 -8.12
CA ALA A 223 1.49 -10.59 -7.94
C ALA A 223 0.79 -10.88 -9.28
N SER A 224 0.80 -9.93 -10.24
CA SER A 224 0.23 -10.14 -11.58
C SER A 224 0.94 -11.23 -12.40
N LYS A 225 2.14 -11.65 -11.98
CA LYS A 225 2.86 -12.77 -12.62
C LYS A 225 2.39 -14.15 -12.15
N VAL A 226 1.64 -14.21 -11.06
CA VAL A 226 1.19 -15.48 -10.44
C VAL A 226 -0.32 -15.56 -10.24
N THR A 227 -1.04 -14.44 -10.39
CA THR A 227 -2.50 -14.33 -10.30
C THR A 227 -3.00 -13.12 -11.09
N ASN A 228 -4.30 -12.85 -11.05
CA ASN A 228 -4.90 -11.65 -11.62
C ASN A 228 -5.35 -10.70 -10.49
N PRO A 229 -4.56 -9.69 -10.11
CA PRO A 229 -5.02 -8.65 -9.20
C PRO A 229 -6.24 -7.95 -9.79
N ILE A 230 -7.20 -7.61 -8.95
CA ILE A 230 -8.41 -6.92 -9.38
C ILE A 230 -8.65 -5.64 -8.58
N VAL A 231 -9.28 -4.65 -9.22
CA VAL A 231 -9.93 -3.55 -8.53
C VAL A 231 -11.44 -3.74 -8.60
N VAL A 232 -12.12 -3.48 -7.48
CA VAL A 232 -13.56 -3.66 -7.34
C VAL A 232 -14.26 -2.34 -7.01
N PRO A 233 -15.55 -2.16 -7.40
CA PRO A 233 -16.28 -0.92 -7.18
C PRO A 233 -16.66 -0.69 -5.71
N ASP A 234 -16.62 -1.74 -4.89
CA ASP A 234 -16.98 -1.63 -3.48
C ASP A 234 -16.01 -0.66 -2.76
N VAL A 235 -16.55 0.46 -2.27
CA VAL A 235 -15.77 1.46 -1.53
C VAL A 235 -15.52 0.93 -0.11
N VAL A 236 -14.26 0.81 0.26
CA VAL A 236 -13.84 0.22 1.54
C VAL A 236 -13.07 1.18 2.43
N LEU A 237 -12.50 2.23 1.87
CA LEU A 237 -11.72 3.25 2.59
C LEU A 237 -12.09 4.67 2.15
N ARG A 238 -11.76 5.62 3.01
CA ARG A 238 -11.72 7.05 2.70
C ARG A 238 -10.43 7.63 3.25
N ARG A 239 -9.80 8.53 2.51
CA ARG A 239 -8.68 9.32 3.03
C ARG A 239 -9.12 10.27 4.13
N THR A 240 -8.28 10.43 5.15
CA THR A 240 -8.53 11.34 6.28
C THR A 240 -7.63 12.57 6.23
N ARG A 241 -6.71 12.61 5.27
CA ARG A 241 -5.80 13.72 5.07
C ARG A 241 -5.93 14.31 3.67
N GLU A 242 -6.06 15.64 3.61
CA GLU A 242 -5.98 16.38 2.36
C GLU A 242 -4.57 16.28 1.76
N ILE A 243 -4.50 15.92 0.49
CA ILE A 243 -3.27 16.01 -0.29
C ILE A 243 -3.52 17.05 -1.38
N GLY A 244 -2.77 18.15 -1.32
CA GLY A 244 -2.84 19.19 -2.33
C GLY A 244 -2.56 18.60 -3.72
N ASN A 245 -3.53 18.68 -4.62
CA ASN A 245 -3.46 18.18 -5.98
C ASN A 245 -3.57 19.32 -6.97
N TRP A 246 -2.75 19.29 -8.03
CA TRP A 246 -2.99 20.10 -9.21
C TRP A 246 -3.86 19.34 -10.19
N ASP A 247 -4.82 20.04 -10.74
CA ASP A 247 -5.56 19.55 -11.89
C ASP A 247 -4.87 20.09 -13.15
N ILE A 248 -4.35 19.17 -13.96
CA ILE A 248 -3.82 19.49 -15.29
C ILE A 248 -4.68 18.73 -16.29
N ALA A 249 -5.49 19.45 -17.04
CA ALA A 249 -6.39 18.89 -18.07
C ALA A 249 -7.32 17.77 -17.53
N GLY A 250 -7.88 17.95 -16.34
CA GLY A 250 -8.78 16.97 -15.71
C GLY A 250 -8.08 15.77 -15.05
N VAL A 251 -6.75 15.76 -15.02
CA VAL A 251 -5.97 14.72 -14.32
C VAL A 251 -5.36 15.32 -13.07
N ARG A 252 -5.84 14.87 -11.91
CA ARG A 252 -5.24 15.26 -10.63
C ARG A 252 -3.79 14.76 -10.57
N GLN A 253 -2.87 15.66 -10.28
CA GLN A 253 -1.46 15.38 -10.06
C GLN A 253 -1.09 15.73 -8.61
N LEU A 254 -0.27 14.92 -7.98
CA LEU A 254 0.30 15.24 -6.67
C LEU A 254 1.16 16.48 -6.73
N ASN A 255 0.92 17.38 -5.79
CA ASN A 255 1.54 18.69 -5.79
C ASN A 255 2.83 18.81 -5.03
N SER A 256 2.89 18.25 -3.85
CA SER A 256 4.05 18.42 -2.98
C SER A 256 4.82 17.13 -2.88
N THR A 257 5.97 17.09 -3.52
CA THR A 257 6.93 16.01 -3.34
C THR A 257 8.17 16.59 -2.68
N SER A 258 8.57 16.07 -1.51
CA SER A 258 9.82 16.46 -0.86
C SER A 258 11.02 16.02 -1.68
N ASP A 259 12.20 16.59 -1.42
CA ASP A 259 13.44 16.17 -2.07
C ASP A 259 13.74 14.69 -1.79
N MET A 260 13.46 14.23 -0.58
CA MET A 260 13.56 12.83 -0.20
C MET A 260 12.65 11.95 -1.06
N ASN A 261 11.40 12.35 -1.25
CA ASN A 261 10.46 11.59 -2.06
C ASN A 261 10.90 11.52 -3.53
N ARG A 262 11.37 12.63 -4.12
CA ARG A 262 11.92 12.66 -5.49
C ARG A 262 13.14 11.75 -5.64
N TYR A 263 14.02 11.77 -4.64
CA TYR A 263 15.15 10.85 -4.62
C TYR A 263 14.68 9.40 -4.70
N HIS A 264 13.72 8.99 -3.86
CA HIS A 264 13.22 7.63 -3.85
C HIS A 264 12.45 7.27 -5.12
N ILE A 265 11.63 8.17 -5.67
CA ILE A 265 10.94 7.96 -6.95
C ILE A 265 11.94 7.61 -8.06
N MET A 266 13.05 8.33 -8.14
CA MET A 266 14.07 8.10 -9.17
C MET A 266 14.98 6.91 -8.84
N ARG A 267 15.44 6.77 -7.60
CA ARG A 267 16.28 5.65 -7.17
C ARG A 267 15.57 4.30 -7.40
N ASN A 268 14.31 4.24 -7.02
CA ASN A 268 13.55 3.01 -7.05
C ASN A 268 13.27 2.51 -8.48
N ARG A 269 13.40 3.36 -9.51
CA ARG A 269 13.40 2.90 -10.90
C ARG A 269 14.51 1.87 -11.18
N GLY A 270 15.63 1.93 -10.48
CA GLY A 270 16.66 0.91 -10.54
C GLY A 270 16.17 -0.46 -10.05
N TYR A 271 15.42 -0.51 -8.95
CA TYR A 271 14.79 -1.75 -8.47
C TYR A 271 13.70 -2.24 -9.40
N MET A 272 12.86 -1.34 -9.94
CA MET A 272 11.85 -1.69 -10.95
C MET A 272 12.49 -2.35 -12.17
N ALA A 273 13.59 -1.78 -12.69
CA ALA A 273 14.33 -2.35 -13.82
C ALA A 273 14.80 -3.79 -13.52
N ARG A 274 15.28 -4.05 -12.30
CA ARG A 274 15.70 -5.40 -11.88
C ARG A 274 14.52 -6.36 -11.90
N TYR A 275 13.36 -5.99 -11.36
CA TYR A 275 12.17 -6.83 -11.44
C TYR A 275 11.72 -7.08 -12.87
N PHE A 276 11.73 -6.05 -13.74
CA PHE A 276 11.39 -6.23 -15.15
C PHE A 276 12.38 -7.15 -15.89
N MET A 277 13.67 -7.11 -15.55
CA MET A 277 14.66 -8.06 -16.06
C MET A 277 14.35 -9.49 -15.59
N THR A 278 14.03 -9.68 -14.30
CA THR A 278 13.71 -10.99 -13.73
C THR A 278 12.52 -11.64 -14.44
N TYR A 279 11.50 -10.84 -14.78
CA TYR A 279 10.29 -11.34 -15.45
C TYR A 279 10.33 -11.24 -16.99
N GLY A 280 11.46 -10.82 -17.59
CA GLY A 280 11.63 -10.74 -19.04
C GLY A 280 10.93 -9.54 -19.72
N ASP A 281 10.44 -8.59 -18.94
CA ASP A 281 9.69 -7.42 -19.42
C ASP A 281 10.55 -6.18 -19.66
N TYR A 282 11.84 -6.23 -19.30
CA TYR A 282 12.73 -5.09 -19.43
C TYR A 282 13.02 -4.76 -20.90
N ARG A 283 12.76 -3.49 -21.27
CA ARG A 283 13.03 -2.94 -22.59
C ARG A 283 13.91 -1.68 -22.42
N PRO A 284 15.25 -1.80 -22.57
CA PRO A 284 16.20 -0.75 -22.17
C PRO A 284 15.88 0.63 -22.72
N LEU A 285 15.61 0.75 -24.01
CA LEU A 285 15.31 2.04 -24.65
C LEU A 285 14.01 2.65 -24.17
N LEU A 286 12.96 1.86 -24.06
CA LEU A 286 11.64 2.32 -23.60
C LEU A 286 11.69 2.67 -22.11
N PHE A 287 12.34 1.84 -21.30
CA PHE A 287 12.51 2.11 -19.86
C PHE A 287 13.36 3.36 -19.64
N GLY A 288 14.40 3.56 -20.45
CA GLY A 288 15.21 4.79 -20.47
C GLY A 288 14.35 6.02 -20.77
N LEU A 289 13.51 5.95 -21.82
CA LEU A 289 12.55 7.01 -22.15
C LEU A 289 11.59 7.28 -20.99
N GLY A 290 10.99 6.24 -20.40
CA GLY A 290 10.12 6.38 -19.23
C GLY A 290 10.85 7.01 -18.02
N THR A 291 12.15 6.74 -17.86
CA THR A 291 12.98 7.37 -16.81
C THR A 291 13.15 8.87 -17.07
N VAL A 292 13.43 9.25 -18.31
CA VAL A 292 13.52 10.67 -18.69
C VAL A 292 12.17 11.37 -18.48
N LEU A 293 11.06 10.78 -18.92
CA LEU A 293 9.71 11.33 -18.71
C LEU A 293 9.40 11.50 -17.21
N THR A 294 9.78 10.53 -16.38
CA THR A 294 9.62 10.64 -14.92
C THR A 294 10.45 11.78 -14.35
N ALA A 295 11.71 11.90 -14.77
CA ALA A 295 12.58 12.99 -14.33
C ALA A 295 12.03 14.37 -14.72
N VAL A 296 11.57 14.52 -15.96
CA VAL A 296 10.95 15.76 -16.45
C VAL A 296 9.68 16.07 -15.63
N LYS A 297 8.83 15.07 -15.37
CA LYS A 297 7.64 15.24 -14.53
C LYS A 297 8.02 15.72 -13.12
N GLU A 298 9.02 15.12 -12.49
CA GLU A 298 9.46 15.53 -11.15
C GLU A 298 10.10 16.93 -11.13
N VAL A 299 10.81 17.32 -12.18
CA VAL A 299 11.29 18.68 -12.36
C VAL A 299 10.12 19.66 -12.49
N ILE A 300 9.15 19.40 -13.33
CA ILE A 300 7.94 20.22 -13.49
C ILE A 300 7.17 20.34 -12.17
N ARG A 301 7.01 19.23 -11.44
CA ARG A 301 6.35 19.21 -10.12
C ARG A 301 7.13 19.98 -9.05
N HIS A 302 8.43 20.02 -9.14
CA HIS A 302 9.28 20.81 -8.24
C HIS A 302 9.22 22.29 -8.59
N ALA A 303 8.97 22.61 -9.85
CA ALA A 303 8.94 23.94 -10.40
C ALA A 303 7.63 24.65 -10.07
N GLN A 304 7.53 25.21 -8.89
CA GLN A 304 7.18 26.62 -8.93
C GLN A 304 8.31 27.31 -9.74
N MET A 305 8.05 27.63 -10.98
CA MET A 305 8.96 27.91 -12.11
C MET A 305 10.28 28.65 -11.80
N VAL A 306 10.35 29.45 -10.75
CA VAL A 306 11.51 30.30 -10.41
C VAL A 306 12.58 29.55 -9.58
N ARG A 307 12.17 28.61 -8.72
CA ARG A 307 13.13 27.82 -7.91
C ARG A 307 13.84 26.75 -8.74
N THR A 308 13.19 26.21 -9.75
CA THR A 308 13.72 25.13 -10.59
C THR A 308 14.84 25.62 -11.50
N ILE A 309 14.73 26.79 -12.10
CA ILE A 309 15.80 27.36 -12.93
C ILE A 309 17.04 27.59 -12.08
N ALA A 310 16.89 28.10 -10.86
CA ALA A 310 18.01 28.25 -9.93
C ALA A 310 18.64 26.91 -9.54
N GLN A 311 17.84 25.87 -9.31
CA GLN A 311 18.34 24.54 -8.95
C GLN A 311 18.92 23.76 -10.14
N ILE A 312 18.38 23.86 -11.35
CA ILE A 312 18.98 23.29 -12.55
C ILE A 312 20.36 23.93 -12.81
N VAL A 313 20.48 25.24 -12.62
CA VAL A 313 21.76 25.94 -12.74
C VAL A 313 22.73 25.52 -11.62
N ILE A 314 22.25 25.27 -10.41
CA ILE A 314 23.04 24.76 -9.29
C ILE A 314 23.38 23.28 -9.50
N LEU A 315 22.45 22.44 -9.94
CA LEU A 315 22.69 21.02 -10.23
C LEU A 315 23.66 20.81 -11.38
N ASN A 316 23.68 21.72 -12.38
CA ASN A 316 24.72 21.71 -13.42
C ASN A 316 26.10 22.14 -12.90
N ARG A 317 26.18 22.75 -11.70
CA ARG A 317 27.44 23.12 -11.04
C ARG A 317 27.85 22.14 -9.94
N VAL A 318 26.94 21.31 -9.44
CA VAL A 318 27.23 20.34 -8.38
C VAL A 318 27.30 18.95 -8.99
N ASN A 319 28.51 18.56 -9.27
CA ASN A 319 29.06 17.19 -9.35
C ASN A 319 28.08 16.02 -9.74
N ILE A 320 28.58 15.21 -10.67
CA ILE A 320 28.10 13.89 -11.15
C ILE A 320 27.69 12.87 -10.03
N SER A 321 27.84 13.23 -8.77
CA SER A 321 27.41 12.49 -7.59
C SER A 321 25.94 12.75 -7.16
N SER A 322 25.15 13.46 -7.99
CA SER A 322 23.72 13.67 -7.70
C SER A 322 22.99 12.32 -7.64
N PRO A 323 22.20 12.08 -6.59
CA PRO A 323 21.40 10.85 -6.45
C PRO A 323 20.52 10.52 -7.67
N VAL A 324 20.06 11.54 -8.39
CA VAL A 324 19.26 11.40 -9.61
C VAL A 324 20.06 10.76 -10.74
N LEU A 325 21.34 11.09 -10.90
CA LEU A 325 22.18 10.51 -11.93
C LEU A 325 22.70 9.11 -11.57
N GLN A 326 22.85 8.80 -10.28
CA GLN A 326 23.20 7.46 -9.83
C GLN A 326 22.07 6.46 -10.05
N THR A 327 20.82 6.89 -10.01
CA THR A 327 19.65 6.03 -10.26
C THR A 327 19.38 5.75 -11.74
N ILE A 328 19.95 6.53 -12.66
CA ILE A 328 19.87 6.28 -14.12
C ILE A 328 20.77 5.09 -14.51
N ARG A 329 21.83 4.82 -13.76
CA ARG A 329 22.64 3.60 -13.96
C ARG A 329 21.96 2.43 -13.26
N PRO A 330 21.80 1.27 -13.91
CA PRO A 330 21.39 0.05 -13.22
C PRO A 330 22.32 -0.13 -12.03
N THR A 331 21.80 -0.01 -10.82
CA THR A 331 22.62 -0.30 -9.63
C THR A 331 23.07 -1.75 -9.73
N SER A 332 24.34 -2.00 -9.43
CA SER A 332 24.93 -3.33 -9.30
C SER A 332 24.34 -4.14 -8.12
N VAL A 333 23.25 -3.69 -7.55
CA VAL A 333 22.55 -4.38 -6.47
C VAL A 333 22.00 -5.68 -7.04
N GLU A 334 22.43 -6.79 -6.48
CA GLU A 334 21.93 -8.12 -6.79
C GLU A 334 20.40 -8.15 -6.79
N ALA A 335 19.83 -8.98 -7.66
CA ALA A 335 18.39 -9.23 -7.61
C ALA A 335 18.02 -9.62 -6.18
N PRO A 336 16.84 -9.23 -5.66
CA PRO A 336 16.40 -9.73 -4.38
C PRO A 336 16.42 -11.26 -4.45
N THR A 337 17.43 -11.85 -3.86
CA THR A 337 17.35 -13.23 -3.43
C THR A 337 16.45 -13.18 -2.22
N TRP A 338 15.23 -13.58 -2.41
CA TRP A 338 14.35 -13.87 -1.28
C TRP A 338 14.98 -15.05 -0.58
N ASP A 339 15.48 -14.82 0.60
CA ASP A 339 15.86 -15.90 1.47
C ASP A 339 14.54 -16.59 1.87
N GLU A 340 14.25 -17.71 1.20
CA GLU A 340 13.10 -18.56 1.53
C GLU A 340 13.15 -18.98 3.00
N SER A 341 14.34 -18.99 3.64
CA SER A 341 14.50 -19.22 5.07
C SER A 341 13.89 -18.14 5.95
N SER A 342 13.60 -16.94 5.39
CA SER A 342 12.95 -15.84 6.13
C SER A 342 11.43 -15.99 6.20
N ILE A 343 10.84 -16.99 5.52
CA ILE A 343 9.40 -17.26 5.49
C ILE A 343 9.09 -18.64 6.15
N ALA A 344 10.10 -19.47 6.35
CA ALA A 344 9.96 -20.77 6.98
C ALA A 344 9.86 -20.69 8.52
#